data_aad0a4e1cc3031ab14ef5e52fd75271d
#
_entry.id   aad0a4e1cc3031ab14ef5e52fd75271d
#
_cell.length_a   1.000
_cell.length_b   1.000
_cell.length_c   1.000
_cell.angle_alpha   90.00
_cell.angle_beta   90.00
_cell.angle_gamma   90.00
#
_symmetry.space_group_name_H-M   'P 1'
#
loop_
_entity.id
_entity.type
_entity.pdbx_description
1 polymer ?
#
loop_
_entity_poly.entity_id
_entity_poly.type
_entity_poly.pdbx_seq_one_letter_code
_entity_poly.pdbx_strand_id
1 'polypeptide(L)'
;MIFAIFALACTLGVEAKIGTQIGNVMARKTTSLNGQWNYIVDVQEEGYYDYRMHVTRWGFFQNAKPRRPEDLIEYDFDKAPTMQVPGDWNTQDERLFFYEGTVWFKRSFDWHQTAGRRTLLYFGAVNYEAHVYVNGQETGHHVGGFTPFNMDVTELLKEGENVLIVKVDNKRKAENVPTQIFDWWNYGGITRDVCLVDVAETYVESWSLPLTPSKGRGNVITFSVKLNKPVEGQEVTLSIPELKVKKKFVTDAEGQIVNCQLSIANSKLTLWSPETPKRYRVEVSMNGETLVDSIGFRTIEARGKQLLLNGKPIFLKGISIHEEKPNGGGRANGTNDAHTLLSWAKELGCNFVRLAHYPHNEYMVREAERMGILVWSEIPCYWTIAWKNPKTYANAQQQVTDMIQRDQNRANIIIWSIANETPHSPERDKFLGNLAQYARSLDSTRLISMAMEVTSASNYKNRLQDNMSKYVDVVSFNQYIGWYRDVNDAPKMVWEIPYDKPVIISEFGGGAKYGLHGAKNQRWTEEFQENLYKENVAMLDKIDGLAGTSPWILKDFRSPRRVLNGIQDYYNRKGLYSDKGEKKKAFYVLKQWYEGK
;
A
#
# COMPACT_ATOMS: atom_id res chain seq x y z
N MET A 1 -6.16 -37.46 56.82
CA MET A 1 -5.65 -37.58 55.44
C MET A 1 -6.60 -36.77 54.56
N ILE A 2 -6.24 -35.47 54.37
CA ILE A 2 -7.10 -34.51 53.63
C ILE A 2 -6.42 -34.35 52.27
N PHE A 3 -7.12 -34.81 51.22
CA PHE A 3 -6.69 -34.56 49.82
C PHE A 3 -7.10 -33.18 49.39
N ALA A 4 -6.13 -32.28 49.21
CA ALA A 4 -6.36 -30.99 48.55
C ALA A 4 -6.39 -31.20 47.04
N ILE A 5 -7.52 -30.98 46.40
CA ILE A 5 -7.66 -30.98 44.95
C ILE A 5 -7.16 -29.61 44.48
N PHE A 6 -6.00 -29.57 43.83
CA PHE A 6 -5.55 -28.41 43.06
C PHE A 6 -6.34 -28.37 41.75
N ALA A 7 -7.29 -27.47 41.64
CA ALA A 7 -7.91 -27.13 40.38
C ALA A 7 -6.87 -26.39 39.51
N LEU A 8 -6.38 -27.06 38.49
CA LEU A 8 -5.55 -26.48 37.43
C LEU A 8 -6.46 -25.65 36.53
N ALA A 9 -6.53 -24.35 36.77
CA ALA A 9 -7.19 -23.43 35.83
C ALA A 9 -6.32 -23.36 34.56
N CYS A 10 -6.68 -24.16 33.56
CA CYS A 10 -6.24 -23.92 32.19
C CYS A 10 -6.88 -22.60 31.74
N THR A 11 -6.14 -21.51 31.82
CA THR A 11 -6.45 -20.31 31.05
C THR A 11 -6.24 -20.66 29.58
N LEU A 12 -7.31 -20.98 28.89
CA LEU A 12 -7.35 -20.98 27.45
C LEU A 12 -6.98 -19.55 27.04
N GLY A 13 -5.76 -19.37 26.55
CA GLY A 13 -5.33 -18.13 25.93
C GLY A 13 -6.28 -17.86 24.77
N VAL A 14 -7.12 -16.86 24.91
CA VAL A 14 -7.86 -16.31 23.79
C VAL A 14 -6.79 -15.74 22.86
N GLU A 15 -6.53 -16.43 21.72
CA GLU A 15 -5.72 -15.83 20.66
C GLU A 15 -6.38 -14.50 20.31
N ALA A 16 -5.68 -13.41 20.58
CA ALA A 16 -6.14 -12.07 20.26
C ALA A 16 -6.26 -11.96 18.74
N LYS A 17 -7.49 -11.96 18.23
CA LYS A 17 -7.76 -11.86 16.80
C LYS A 17 -7.75 -10.40 16.40
N ILE A 18 -6.93 -10.08 15.37
CA ILE A 18 -7.10 -8.85 14.60
C ILE A 18 -8.53 -8.85 14.07
N GLY A 19 -9.24 -7.74 14.30
CA GLY A 19 -10.58 -7.52 13.78
C GLY A 19 -10.59 -7.35 12.26
N THR A 20 -11.74 -7.48 11.63
CA THR A 20 -11.92 -7.03 10.24
C THR A 20 -11.53 -5.56 10.16
N GLN A 21 -10.84 -5.17 9.09
CA GLN A 21 -10.38 -3.80 8.90
C GLN A 21 -11.56 -2.82 8.89
N ILE A 22 -11.51 -1.83 9.78
CA ILE A 22 -12.49 -0.74 9.77
C ILE A 22 -12.19 0.24 8.62
N GLY A 23 -13.20 0.54 7.82
CA GLY A 23 -13.10 1.50 6.72
C GLY A 23 -13.29 2.95 7.16
N ASN A 24 -12.80 3.89 6.32
CA ASN A 24 -13.00 5.34 6.45
C ASN A 24 -12.59 5.91 7.82
N VAL A 25 -11.44 5.49 8.35
CA VAL A 25 -10.95 5.96 9.67
C VAL A 25 -10.81 7.48 9.71
N MET A 26 -10.40 8.11 8.61
CA MET A 26 -10.29 9.58 8.51
C MET A 26 -11.63 10.32 8.66
N ALA A 27 -12.76 9.64 8.51
CA ALA A 27 -14.11 10.21 8.68
C ALA A 27 -14.69 9.95 10.08
N ARG A 28 -13.94 9.32 10.96
CA ARG A 28 -14.41 8.92 12.29
C ARG A 28 -13.85 9.84 13.38
N LYS A 29 -14.47 9.80 14.53
CA LYS A 29 -13.91 10.42 15.73
C LYS A 29 -12.69 9.61 16.18
N THR A 30 -11.52 10.23 16.14
CA THR A 30 -10.25 9.59 16.50
C THR A 30 -9.49 10.40 17.53
N THR A 31 -8.71 9.69 18.37
CA THR A 31 -7.69 10.29 19.22
C THR A 31 -6.33 9.82 18.71
N SER A 32 -5.50 10.74 18.26
CA SER A 32 -4.17 10.41 17.72
C SER A 32 -3.24 9.95 18.84
N LEU A 33 -2.53 8.87 18.58
CA LEU A 33 -1.41 8.39 19.41
C LEU A 33 -0.05 8.69 18.75
N ASN A 34 -0.03 9.41 17.64
CA ASN A 34 1.20 9.88 17.02
C ASN A 34 2.04 10.73 17.97
N GLY A 35 3.33 10.84 17.69
CA GLY A 35 4.26 11.65 18.48
C GLY A 35 5.49 10.87 18.92
N GLN A 36 6.09 11.28 20.04
CA GLN A 36 7.30 10.63 20.57
C GLN A 36 6.92 9.37 21.34
N TRP A 37 7.52 8.24 20.98
CA TRP A 37 7.37 6.96 21.66
C TRP A 37 8.73 6.50 22.19
N ASN A 38 8.80 6.03 23.42
CA ASN A 38 10.02 5.39 23.93
C ASN A 38 10.29 4.10 23.15
N TYR A 39 11.58 3.82 22.88
CA TYR A 39 11.96 2.60 22.17
C TYR A 39 13.15 1.88 22.80
N ILE A 40 13.17 0.57 22.66
CA ILE A 40 14.29 -0.31 23.03
C ILE A 40 14.62 -1.21 21.84
N VAL A 41 15.90 -1.24 21.45
CA VAL A 41 16.39 -2.16 20.42
C VAL A 41 16.66 -3.51 21.06
N ASP A 42 16.06 -4.57 20.55
CA ASP A 42 16.14 -5.92 21.12
C ASP A 42 16.68 -6.91 20.07
N VAL A 43 17.99 -6.90 19.89
CA VAL A 43 18.69 -7.66 18.86
C VAL A 43 18.49 -9.18 19.02
N GLN A 44 18.38 -9.66 20.25
CA GLN A 44 18.27 -11.08 20.59
C GLN A 44 16.83 -11.51 20.91
N GLU A 45 15.86 -10.57 20.87
CA GLU A 45 14.46 -10.80 21.26
C GLU A 45 14.29 -11.27 22.71
N GLU A 46 15.16 -10.82 23.61
CA GLU A 46 15.15 -11.17 25.04
C GLU A 46 13.90 -10.68 25.76
N GLY A 47 13.27 -9.62 25.25
CA GLY A 47 11.96 -9.15 25.73
C GLY A 47 10.82 -10.12 25.41
N TYR A 48 10.96 -10.96 24.40
CA TYR A 48 9.94 -11.89 23.96
C TYR A 48 10.26 -13.36 24.32
N TYR A 49 11.51 -13.80 24.16
CA TYR A 49 11.95 -15.16 24.43
C TYR A 49 12.81 -15.26 25.69
N ASP A 50 12.68 -16.35 26.42
CA ASP A 50 13.63 -16.74 27.45
C ASP A 50 14.87 -17.44 26.82
N TYR A 51 15.88 -17.77 27.65
CA TYR A 51 17.11 -18.45 27.20
C TYR A 51 16.90 -19.86 26.62
N ARG A 52 15.69 -20.41 26.72
CA ARG A 52 15.27 -21.67 26.11
C ARG A 52 14.48 -21.46 24.83
N MET A 53 14.37 -20.24 24.34
CA MET A 53 13.56 -19.85 23.18
C MET A 53 12.06 -20.11 23.37
N HIS A 54 11.57 -20.11 24.60
CA HIS A 54 10.16 -20.09 24.88
C HIS A 54 9.69 -18.63 25.06
N VAL A 55 8.48 -18.34 24.62
CA VAL A 55 7.88 -17.03 24.91
C VAL A 55 7.88 -16.80 26.42
N THR A 56 8.38 -15.64 26.85
CA THR A 56 8.42 -15.27 28.26
C THR A 56 7.01 -15.27 28.86
N ARG A 57 6.90 -15.40 30.19
CA ARG A 57 5.60 -15.40 30.89
C ARG A 57 4.70 -14.22 30.49
N TRP A 58 5.29 -13.08 30.18
CA TRP A 58 4.57 -11.86 29.85
C TRP A 58 4.37 -11.68 28.33
N GLY A 59 5.25 -12.28 27.54
CA GLY A 59 5.25 -12.13 26.09
C GLY A 59 5.67 -10.74 25.58
N PHE A 60 6.04 -9.83 26.49
CA PHE A 60 6.49 -8.48 26.16
C PHE A 60 7.61 -8.02 27.06
N PHE A 61 8.34 -7.01 26.61
CA PHE A 61 9.50 -6.46 27.31
C PHE A 61 9.12 -5.83 28.64
N GLN A 62 9.79 -6.27 29.72
CA GLN A 62 9.60 -5.74 31.07
C GLN A 62 10.78 -4.85 31.45
N ASN A 63 10.50 -3.74 32.12
CA ASN A 63 11.55 -2.96 32.76
C ASN A 63 12.25 -3.80 33.84
N ALA A 64 13.58 -3.80 33.83
CA ALA A 64 14.35 -4.32 34.94
C ALA A 64 14.07 -3.47 36.20
N LYS A 65 14.04 -4.10 37.39
CA LYS A 65 13.83 -3.38 38.65
C LYS A 65 15.17 -3.19 39.34
N PRO A 66 15.57 -1.95 39.68
CA PRO A 66 16.77 -1.71 40.46
C PRO A 66 16.60 -2.32 41.85
N ARG A 67 17.65 -2.89 42.41
CA ARG A 67 17.66 -3.36 43.80
C ARG A 67 17.79 -2.20 44.79
N ARG A 68 18.50 -1.12 44.36
CA ARG A 68 18.70 0.13 45.08
C ARG A 68 18.38 1.29 44.13
N PRO A 69 17.97 2.44 44.64
CA PRO A 69 17.61 3.60 43.81
C PRO A 69 18.74 4.06 42.87
N GLU A 70 19.99 3.86 43.26
CA GLU A 70 21.19 4.24 42.51
C GLU A 70 21.67 3.19 41.47
N ASP A 71 21.08 1.99 41.45
CA ASP A 71 21.47 0.95 40.54
C ASP A 71 21.13 1.34 39.09
N LEU A 72 22.10 1.19 38.20
CA LEU A 72 21.86 1.27 36.75
C LEU A 72 21.22 -0.05 36.28
N ILE A 73 20.20 0.09 35.45
CA ILE A 73 19.47 -1.04 34.87
C ILE A 73 19.57 -0.99 33.35
N GLU A 74 19.72 -2.15 32.73
CA GLU A 74 19.95 -2.26 31.28
C GLU A 74 18.71 -1.87 30.46
N TYR A 75 17.52 -2.20 30.97
CA TYR A 75 16.27 -2.04 30.24
C TYR A 75 15.24 -1.29 31.08
N ASP A 76 15.01 -0.05 30.69
CA ASP A 76 14.02 0.82 31.32
C ASP A 76 13.34 1.68 30.24
N PHE A 77 12.11 1.35 29.90
CA PHE A 77 11.36 2.10 28.91
C PHE A 77 11.20 3.58 29.29
N ASP A 78 11.07 3.88 30.59
CA ASP A 78 10.79 5.24 31.03
C ASP A 78 12.01 6.16 30.86
N LYS A 79 13.21 5.58 30.81
CA LYS A 79 14.48 6.27 30.56
C LYS A 79 15.01 6.04 29.13
N ALA A 80 14.35 5.21 28.34
CA ALA A 80 14.75 4.90 26.97
C ALA A 80 14.60 6.14 26.06
N PRO A 81 15.41 6.25 25.01
CA PRO A 81 15.25 7.31 24.01
C PRO A 81 13.89 7.22 23.33
N THR A 82 13.53 8.28 22.60
CA THR A 82 12.25 8.36 21.87
C THR A 82 12.46 8.44 20.37
N MET A 83 11.48 7.93 19.62
CA MET A 83 11.34 8.09 18.17
C MET A 83 10.00 8.69 17.80
N GLN A 84 9.97 9.42 16.71
CA GLN A 84 8.73 9.92 16.13
C GLN A 84 7.92 8.77 15.50
N VAL A 85 6.67 8.64 15.89
CA VAL A 85 5.64 7.80 15.26
C VAL A 85 4.60 8.74 14.65
N PRO A 86 4.21 8.57 13.37
CA PRO A 86 4.76 7.63 12.41
C PRO A 86 6.18 7.94 11.99
N GLY A 87 6.95 6.87 11.69
CA GLY A 87 8.32 6.98 11.21
C GLY A 87 9.02 5.62 11.16
N ASP A 88 10.19 5.63 10.55
CA ASP A 88 11.08 4.47 10.52
C ASP A 88 12.30 4.72 11.42
N TRP A 89 12.85 3.65 12.01
CA TRP A 89 14.05 3.79 12.84
C TRP A 89 15.34 3.98 12.05
N ASN A 90 15.34 3.55 10.77
CA ASN A 90 16.55 3.57 9.94
C ASN A 90 17.03 4.98 9.59
N THR A 91 16.12 5.97 9.65
CA THR A 91 16.47 7.37 9.39
C THR A 91 16.44 8.27 10.62
N GLN A 92 15.95 7.76 11.75
CA GLN A 92 15.87 8.53 12.99
C GLN A 92 17.04 8.28 13.96
N ASP A 93 17.69 7.11 13.85
CA ASP A 93 18.88 6.77 14.63
C ASP A 93 19.96 6.21 13.70
N GLU A 94 21.11 6.90 13.59
CA GLU A 94 22.21 6.49 12.70
C GLU A 94 22.74 5.08 13.00
N ARG A 95 22.69 4.65 14.27
CA ARG A 95 23.08 3.29 14.68
C ARG A 95 22.18 2.21 14.08
N LEU A 96 20.95 2.57 13.73
CA LEU A 96 19.94 1.67 13.17
C LEU A 96 19.81 1.79 11.65
N PHE A 97 20.69 2.53 10.98
CA PHE A 97 20.57 2.75 9.53
C PHE A 97 20.44 1.44 8.74
N PHE A 98 21.26 0.42 9.06
CA PHE A 98 21.19 -0.91 8.44
C PHE A 98 20.45 -1.95 9.29
N TYR A 99 19.91 -1.56 10.44
CA TYR A 99 19.31 -2.51 11.34
C TYR A 99 18.02 -3.12 10.78
N GLU A 100 18.01 -4.45 10.71
CA GLU A 100 16.81 -5.26 10.50
C GLU A 100 16.69 -6.22 11.69
N GLY A 101 15.62 -6.11 12.47
CA GLY A 101 15.46 -6.84 13.72
C GLY A 101 14.26 -6.37 14.51
N THR A 102 14.30 -6.61 15.80
CA THR A 102 13.23 -6.28 16.74
C THR A 102 13.50 -4.95 17.45
N VAL A 103 12.50 -4.09 17.46
CA VAL A 103 12.44 -2.87 18.27
C VAL A 103 11.10 -2.83 19.01
N TRP A 104 11.18 -2.57 20.31
CA TRP A 104 10.01 -2.38 21.15
C TRP A 104 9.69 -0.89 21.28
N PHE A 105 8.41 -0.56 21.15
CA PHE A 105 7.90 0.80 21.33
C PHE A 105 6.94 0.85 22.51
N LYS A 106 6.97 1.96 23.27
CA LYS A 106 6.04 2.22 24.38
C LYS A 106 5.45 3.60 24.26
N ARG A 107 4.13 3.70 24.51
CA ARG A 107 3.38 4.94 24.62
C ARG A 107 2.42 4.88 25.80
N SER A 108 2.45 5.88 26.68
CA SER A 108 1.37 6.14 27.62
C SER A 108 0.39 7.14 27.04
N PHE A 109 -0.89 6.98 27.35
CA PHE A 109 -1.96 7.87 26.89
C PHE A 109 -3.14 7.85 27.88
N ASP A 110 -3.85 8.97 27.97
CA ASP A 110 -5.07 9.06 28.76
C ASP A 110 -6.28 8.65 27.92
N TRP A 111 -7.20 7.94 28.56
CA TRP A 111 -8.46 7.53 27.94
C TRP A 111 -9.61 7.64 28.96
N HIS A 112 -10.78 8.03 28.46
CA HIS A 112 -12.00 8.15 29.25
C HIS A 112 -13.13 7.39 28.58
N GLN A 113 -13.80 6.56 29.38
CA GLN A 113 -14.90 5.74 28.88
C GLN A 113 -16.11 6.61 28.53
N THR A 114 -16.68 6.35 27.37
CA THR A 114 -17.96 6.89 26.94
C THR A 114 -19.00 5.78 26.94
N ALA A 115 -20.06 5.91 27.71
CA ALA A 115 -21.09 4.87 27.82
C ALA A 115 -21.71 4.53 26.45
N GLY A 116 -21.87 3.22 26.17
CA GLY A 116 -22.42 2.74 24.89
C GLY A 116 -21.50 2.92 23.69
N ARG A 117 -20.20 3.17 23.92
CA ARG A 117 -19.19 3.31 22.88
C ARG A 117 -18.12 2.22 23.00
N ARG A 118 -17.52 1.88 21.86
CA ARG A 118 -16.36 1.00 21.76
C ARG A 118 -15.14 1.79 21.25
N THR A 119 -13.98 1.32 21.62
CA THR A 119 -12.70 1.93 21.22
C THR A 119 -11.88 0.90 20.46
N LEU A 120 -11.58 1.22 19.20
CA LEU A 120 -10.68 0.42 18.38
C LEU A 120 -9.31 1.08 18.37
N LEU A 121 -8.25 0.29 18.55
CA LEU A 121 -6.89 0.71 18.31
C LEU A 121 -6.55 0.42 16.85
N TYR A 122 -6.19 1.44 16.08
CA TYR A 122 -5.90 1.37 14.66
C TYR A 122 -4.45 1.74 14.37
N PHE A 123 -3.81 0.94 13.51
CA PHE A 123 -2.50 1.21 12.93
C PHE A 123 -2.63 1.32 11.41
N GLY A 124 -2.12 2.39 10.81
CA GLY A 124 -2.10 2.56 9.36
C GLY A 124 -1.10 1.64 8.66
N ALA A 125 0.03 1.34 9.29
CA ALA A 125 0.97 0.27 8.95
C ALA A 125 2.08 0.16 9.99
N VAL A 126 2.55 -1.07 10.20
CA VAL A 126 3.77 -1.40 10.99
C VAL A 126 4.63 -2.33 10.14
N ASN A 127 5.88 -2.00 9.89
CA ASN A 127 6.74 -2.82 9.06
C ASN A 127 7.75 -3.59 9.91
N TYR A 128 7.68 -4.92 9.96
CA TYR A 128 6.85 -5.79 9.12
C TYR A 128 5.84 -6.61 9.94
N GLU A 129 6.27 -7.15 11.10
CA GLU A 129 5.48 -7.95 12.02
C GLU A 129 5.29 -7.17 13.33
N ALA A 130 4.06 -7.15 13.84
CA ALA A 130 3.72 -6.42 15.05
C ALA A 130 3.00 -7.32 16.05
N HIS A 131 3.48 -7.35 17.31
CA HIS A 131 2.71 -7.81 18.46
C HIS A 131 2.32 -6.58 19.29
N VAL A 132 1.04 -6.46 19.61
CA VAL A 132 0.47 -5.28 20.28
C VAL A 132 -0.07 -5.66 21.64
N TYR A 133 0.32 -4.89 22.65
CA TYR A 133 -0.07 -5.11 24.06
C TYR A 133 -0.68 -3.84 24.63
N VAL A 134 -1.89 -3.94 25.17
CA VAL A 134 -2.55 -2.86 25.91
C VAL A 134 -2.63 -3.25 27.39
N ASN A 135 -2.10 -2.41 28.27
CA ASN A 135 -2.07 -2.64 29.72
C ASN A 135 -1.52 -4.02 30.11
N GLY A 136 -0.54 -4.51 29.34
CA GLY A 136 0.13 -5.78 29.59
C GLY A 136 -0.58 -7.02 29.03
N GLN A 137 -1.67 -6.86 28.25
CA GLN A 137 -2.35 -7.96 27.57
C GLN A 137 -2.13 -7.87 26.07
N GLU A 138 -1.76 -8.98 25.43
CA GLU A 138 -1.64 -9.06 23.99
C GLU A 138 -3.04 -8.91 23.34
N THR A 139 -3.14 -7.94 22.45
CA THR A 139 -4.40 -7.56 21.79
C THR A 139 -4.44 -7.98 20.34
N GLY A 140 -3.28 -8.22 19.73
CA GLY A 140 -3.21 -8.62 18.34
C GLY A 140 -1.80 -8.84 17.85
N HIS A 141 -1.71 -9.66 16.79
CA HIS A 141 -0.50 -9.97 16.04
C HIS A 141 -0.79 -9.75 14.55
N HIS A 142 -0.01 -8.89 13.88
CA HIS A 142 -0.16 -8.58 12.47
C HIS A 142 1.12 -8.86 11.68
N VAL A 143 0.96 -9.36 10.46
CA VAL A 143 2.04 -9.64 9.52
C VAL A 143 1.74 -8.97 8.18
N GLY A 144 2.55 -7.98 7.82
CA GLY A 144 2.40 -7.19 6.60
C GLY A 144 2.75 -5.73 6.82
N GLY A 145 3.73 -5.21 6.06
CA GLY A 145 4.35 -3.91 6.34
C GLY A 145 3.63 -2.69 5.76
N PHE A 146 2.54 -2.88 4.98
CA PHE A 146 2.01 -1.81 4.12
C PHE A 146 0.49 -1.67 4.16
N THR A 147 -0.17 -2.46 4.99
CA THR A 147 -1.62 -2.46 5.13
C THR A 147 -2.05 -2.12 6.55
N PRO A 148 -3.21 -1.49 6.73
CA PRO A 148 -3.72 -1.16 8.04
C PRO A 148 -4.32 -2.37 8.75
N PHE A 149 -4.37 -2.28 10.08
CA PHE A 149 -5.05 -3.24 10.93
C PHE A 149 -5.61 -2.57 12.18
N ASN A 150 -6.58 -3.21 12.81
CA ASN A 150 -7.20 -2.70 14.03
C ASN A 150 -7.64 -3.83 14.95
N MET A 151 -7.80 -3.51 16.23
CA MET A 151 -8.30 -4.39 17.26
C MET A 151 -9.22 -3.63 18.21
N ASP A 152 -10.24 -4.32 18.71
CA ASP A 152 -11.11 -3.77 19.75
C ASP A 152 -10.41 -3.87 21.10
N VAL A 153 -10.16 -2.74 21.72
CA VAL A 153 -9.45 -2.63 23.02
C VAL A 153 -10.33 -2.15 24.15
N THR A 154 -11.64 -2.02 23.91
CA THR A 154 -12.61 -1.43 24.85
C THR A 154 -12.50 -2.00 26.27
N GLU A 155 -12.48 -3.34 26.38
CA GLU A 155 -12.45 -4.04 27.68
C GLU A 155 -11.07 -4.05 28.34
N LEU A 156 -10.02 -3.59 27.64
CA LEU A 156 -8.65 -3.57 28.13
C LEU A 156 -8.24 -2.18 28.63
N LEU A 157 -8.97 -1.15 28.19
CA LEU A 157 -8.71 0.21 28.59
C LEU A 157 -9.22 0.51 30.01
N LYS A 158 -8.47 1.35 30.71
CA LYS A 158 -8.80 1.82 32.06
C LYS A 158 -9.11 3.31 32.01
N GLU A 159 -9.94 3.78 32.91
CA GLU A 159 -10.14 5.21 33.11
C GLU A 159 -8.80 5.87 33.49
N GLY A 160 -8.43 6.95 32.82
CA GLY A 160 -7.15 7.65 32.97
C GLY A 160 -6.01 7.01 32.16
N GLU A 161 -4.85 6.85 32.79
CA GLU A 161 -3.62 6.44 32.12
C GLU A 161 -3.62 4.97 31.67
N ASN A 162 -3.27 4.77 30.41
CA ASN A 162 -3.11 3.46 29.77
C ASN A 162 -1.73 3.36 29.12
N VAL A 163 -1.25 2.12 28.95
CA VAL A 163 0.06 1.83 28.37
C VAL A 163 -0.12 0.93 27.15
N LEU A 164 0.45 1.37 26.04
CA LEU A 164 0.56 0.64 24.79
C LEU A 164 2.01 0.24 24.56
N ILE A 165 2.26 -1.05 24.35
CA ILE A 165 3.56 -1.60 23.96
C ILE A 165 3.39 -2.31 22.61
N VAL A 166 4.34 -2.09 21.69
CA VAL A 166 4.36 -2.72 20.37
C VAL A 166 5.74 -3.30 20.12
N LYS A 167 5.81 -4.62 19.94
CA LYS A 167 6.99 -5.29 19.36
C LYS A 167 6.91 -5.17 17.86
N VAL A 168 7.93 -4.64 17.24
CA VAL A 168 8.04 -4.54 15.78
C VAL A 168 9.27 -5.32 15.32
N ASP A 169 9.08 -6.27 14.39
CA ASP A 169 10.16 -7.05 13.78
C ASP A 169 10.13 -6.89 12.25
N ASN A 170 11.20 -6.35 11.66
CA ASN A 170 11.33 -6.21 10.20
C ASN A 170 12.32 -7.21 9.58
N LYS A 171 12.64 -8.29 10.26
CA LYS A 171 13.48 -9.35 9.69
C LYS A 171 12.86 -9.91 8.41
N ARG A 172 13.71 -10.15 7.42
CA ARG A 172 13.30 -10.75 6.14
C ARG A 172 13.13 -12.25 6.29
N LYS A 173 11.92 -12.75 6.03
CA LYS A 173 11.58 -14.19 6.12
C LYS A 173 11.15 -14.71 4.76
N ALA A 174 11.45 -15.97 4.45
CA ALA A 174 11.14 -16.58 3.15
C ALA A 174 9.63 -16.69 2.88
N GLU A 175 8.83 -16.84 3.93
CA GLU A 175 7.37 -16.97 3.87
C GLU A 175 6.64 -15.62 3.78
N ASN A 176 7.34 -14.51 3.98
CA ASN A 176 6.74 -13.17 3.96
C ASN A 176 6.40 -12.69 2.54
N VAL A 177 5.53 -11.69 2.45
CA VAL A 177 5.20 -10.94 1.24
C VAL A 177 5.43 -9.44 1.54
N PRO A 178 6.56 -8.83 1.08
CA PRO A 178 7.63 -9.41 0.25
C PRO A 178 8.49 -10.41 1.01
N THR A 179 9.27 -11.20 0.27
CA THR A 179 10.19 -12.21 0.80
C THR A 179 11.53 -11.60 1.27
N GLN A 180 12.63 -12.38 1.16
CA GLN A 180 13.95 -12.00 1.65
C GLN A 180 14.70 -11.02 0.74
N ILE A 181 14.43 -11.04 -0.58
CA ILE A 181 15.19 -10.25 -1.56
C ILE A 181 14.26 -9.30 -2.31
N PHE A 182 14.49 -7.99 -2.13
CA PHE A 182 13.79 -6.93 -2.85
C PHE A 182 14.69 -5.68 -2.99
N ASP A 183 14.38 -4.79 -3.93
CA ASP A 183 15.25 -3.67 -4.33
C ASP A 183 14.77 -2.32 -3.78
N TRP A 184 14.39 -2.29 -2.50
CA TRP A 184 14.13 -1.05 -1.75
C TRP A 184 14.58 -1.18 -0.30
N TRP A 185 14.63 -0.06 0.44
CA TRP A 185 15.02 -0.08 1.86
C TRP A 185 13.92 -0.68 2.72
N ASN A 186 14.29 -1.61 3.59
CA ASN A 186 13.36 -2.25 4.50
C ASN A 186 13.16 -1.40 5.76
N TYR A 187 12.54 -0.24 5.58
CA TYR A 187 12.28 0.70 6.66
C TYR A 187 11.44 0.07 7.76
N GLY A 188 12.03 -0.16 8.94
CA GLY A 188 11.34 -0.76 10.09
C GLY A 188 10.72 0.28 10.99
N GLY A 189 9.61 -0.06 11.63
CA GLY A 189 8.93 0.80 12.59
C GLY A 189 7.42 0.88 12.43
N ILE A 190 6.81 1.75 13.21
CA ILE A 190 5.40 2.13 13.08
C ILE A 190 5.36 3.26 12.06
N THR A 191 5.18 2.89 10.78
CA THR A 191 5.46 3.78 9.66
C THR A 191 4.29 4.66 9.22
N ARG A 192 3.08 4.40 9.73
CA ARG A 192 1.87 5.20 9.49
C ARG A 192 1.14 5.49 10.78
N ASP A 193 0.09 6.31 10.70
CA ASP A 193 -0.66 6.82 11.86
C ASP A 193 -1.14 5.72 12.81
N VAL A 194 -1.14 6.05 14.09
CA VAL A 194 -1.75 5.27 15.17
C VAL A 194 -2.82 6.12 15.84
N CYS A 195 -4.01 5.57 16.00
CA CYS A 195 -5.08 6.27 16.71
C CYS A 195 -6.05 5.31 17.41
N LEU A 196 -6.73 5.84 18.40
CA LEU A 196 -7.95 5.26 18.94
C LEU A 196 -9.12 5.75 18.09
N VAL A 197 -10.00 4.84 17.70
CA VAL A 197 -11.22 5.12 16.91
C VAL A 197 -12.42 4.89 17.81
N ASP A 198 -13.20 5.95 18.06
CA ASP A 198 -14.41 5.90 18.86
C ASP A 198 -15.61 5.54 17.97
N VAL A 199 -16.29 4.44 18.27
CA VAL A 199 -17.41 3.91 17.50
C VAL A 199 -18.59 3.52 18.41
N ALA A 200 -19.81 3.46 17.86
CA ALA A 200 -20.96 2.93 18.56
C ALA A 200 -20.84 1.41 18.79
N GLU A 201 -21.67 0.82 19.64
CA GLU A 201 -21.75 -0.64 19.83
C GLU A 201 -22.05 -1.39 18.53
N THR A 202 -22.89 -0.80 17.68
CA THR A 202 -23.17 -1.28 16.32
C THR A 202 -22.83 -0.14 15.38
N TYR A 203 -21.84 -0.35 14.52
CA TYR A 203 -21.32 0.65 13.59
C TYR A 203 -21.14 0.10 12.19
N VAL A 204 -21.10 0.98 11.21
CA VAL A 204 -20.73 0.64 9.84
C VAL A 204 -19.24 0.29 9.81
N GLU A 205 -18.91 -0.98 9.64
CA GLU A 205 -17.52 -1.46 9.56
C GLU A 205 -16.89 -1.05 8.23
N SER A 206 -17.63 -1.28 7.13
CA SER A 206 -17.18 -0.90 5.78
C SER A 206 -18.37 -0.56 4.88
N TRP A 207 -18.12 0.21 3.84
CA TRP A 207 -19.11 0.51 2.80
C TRP A 207 -18.45 0.79 1.47
N SER A 208 -19.18 0.58 0.37
CA SER A 208 -18.72 0.83 -0.98
C SER A 208 -19.79 1.50 -1.82
N LEU A 209 -19.35 2.35 -2.77
CA LEU A 209 -20.24 3.10 -3.66
C LEU A 209 -19.66 3.21 -5.08
N PRO A 210 -19.34 2.09 -5.76
CA PRO A 210 -18.80 2.13 -7.10
C PRO A 210 -19.86 2.52 -8.13
N LEU A 211 -19.41 3.15 -9.22
CA LEU A 211 -20.18 3.29 -10.44
C LEU A 211 -20.07 1.99 -11.25
N THR A 212 -21.21 1.37 -11.52
CA THR A 212 -21.27 0.15 -12.33
C THR A 212 -21.64 0.51 -13.78
N PRO A 213 -20.89 0.04 -14.78
CA PRO A 213 -21.27 0.22 -16.18
C PRO A 213 -22.64 -0.37 -16.46
N SER A 214 -23.58 0.41 -16.94
CA SER A 214 -24.89 -0.09 -17.34
C SER A 214 -24.98 -0.25 -18.85
N LYS A 215 -25.55 -1.36 -19.33
CA LYS A 215 -25.83 -1.59 -20.75
C LYS A 215 -27.03 -0.75 -21.25
N GLY A 216 -27.63 0.09 -20.38
CA GLY A 216 -28.81 0.90 -20.64
C GLY A 216 -28.59 2.40 -20.54
N ARG A 217 -29.67 3.16 -20.47
CA ARG A 217 -29.65 4.62 -20.33
C ARG A 217 -29.47 5.00 -18.85
N GLY A 218 -28.28 5.49 -18.47
CA GLY A 218 -28.03 6.07 -17.15
C GLY A 218 -26.83 5.46 -16.44
N ASN A 219 -26.34 6.18 -15.43
CA ASN A 219 -25.31 5.70 -14.51
C ASN A 219 -25.98 4.94 -13.37
N VAL A 220 -25.44 3.78 -13.03
CA VAL A 220 -25.87 2.97 -11.89
C VAL A 220 -24.78 2.98 -10.84
N ILE A 221 -25.08 3.54 -9.67
CA ILE A 221 -24.22 3.47 -8.49
C ILE A 221 -24.70 2.31 -7.65
N THR A 222 -23.79 1.46 -7.21
CA THR A 222 -24.10 0.30 -6.37
C THR A 222 -23.67 0.57 -4.94
N PHE A 223 -24.60 0.53 -4.00
CA PHE A 223 -24.33 0.78 -2.59
C PHE A 223 -24.30 -0.54 -1.82
N SER A 224 -23.25 -0.73 -1.05
CA SER A 224 -23.11 -1.85 -0.12
C SER A 224 -22.58 -1.36 1.22
N VAL A 225 -23.04 -1.99 2.31
CA VAL A 225 -22.62 -1.73 3.69
C VAL A 225 -22.45 -3.05 4.41
N LYS A 226 -21.46 -3.10 5.31
CA LYS A 226 -21.31 -4.17 6.29
C LYS A 226 -21.19 -3.55 7.68
N LEU A 227 -21.98 -4.08 8.63
CA LEU A 227 -21.85 -3.73 10.04
C LEU A 227 -20.79 -4.61 10.72
N ASN A 228 -20.31 -4.16 11.88
CA ASN A 228 -19.34 -4.90 12.70
C ASN A 228 -19.89 -6.19 13.32
N LYS A 229 -21.20 -6.37 13.32
CA LYS A 229 -21.89 -7.55 13.83
C LYS A 229 -23.21 -7.80 13.07
N PRO A 230 -23.71 -9.04 13.04
CA PRO A 230 -24.96 -9.36 12.36
C PRO A 230 -26.15 -8.78 13.15
N VAL A 231 -26.75 -7.72 12.62
CA VAL A 231 -27.95 -7.09 13.18
C VAL A 231 -28.90 -6.79 12.04
N GLU A 232 -30.04 -7.49 12.02
CA GLU A 232 -31.11 -7.27 11.06
C GLU A 232 -31.89 -5.99 11.37
N GLY A 233 -32.45 -5.37 10.35
CA GLY A 233 -33.39 -4.26 10.50
C GLY A 233 -32.76 -2.91 10.84
N GLN A 234 -31.42 -2.76 10.80
CA GLN A 234 -30.77 -1.47 11.03
C GLN A 234 -30.94 -0.54 9.82
N GLU A 235 -31.50 0.64 10.07
CA GLU A 235 -31.62 1.67 9.04
C GLU A 235 -30.29 2.37 8.81
N VAL A 236 -29.84 2.38 7.54
CA VAL A 236 -28.67 3.13 7.07
C VAL A 236 -29.12 4.11 6.01
N THR A 237 -28.81 5.38 6.18
CA THR A 237 -29.13 6.45 5.22
C THR A 237 -27.90 6.79 4.38
N LEU A 238 -28.03 6.71 3.05
CA LEU A 238 -27.08 7.25 2.10
C LEU A 238 -27.54 8.63 1.63
N SER A 239 -26.68 9.63 1.70
CA SER A 239 -26.92 10.99 1.20
C SER A 239 -25.82 11.45 0.27
N ILE A 240 -26.17 12.00 -0.90
CA ILE A 240 -25.27 12.70 -1.82
C ILE A 240 -25.95 14.03 -2.16
N PRO A 241 -25.72 15.10 -1.37
CA PRO A 241 -26.51 16.33 -1.44
C PRO A 241 -26.49 17.00 -2.82
N GLU A 242 -25.33 17.07 -3.46
CA GLU A 242 -25.18 17.67 -4.79
C GLU A 242 -26.02 16.96 -5.87
N LEU A 243 -26.25 15.66 -5.73
CA LEU A 243 -27.07 14.85 -6.64
C LEU A 243 -28.52 14.76 -6.19
N LYS A 244 -28.89 15.41 -5.07
CA LYS A 244 -30.21 15.33 -4.45
C LYS A 244 -30.64 13.88 -4.13
N VAL A 245 -29.66 13.04 -3.78
CA VAL A 245 -29.88 11.66 -3.34
C VAL A 245 -29.95 11.66 -1.83
N LYS A 246 -31.04 11.11 -1.26
CA LYS A 246 -31.17 10.74 0.13
C LYS A 246 -32.05 9.51 0.19
N LYS A 247 -31.48 8.36 0.54
CA LYS A 247 -32.18 7.07 0.55
C LYS A 247 -31.87 6.29 1.82
N LYS A 248 -32.87 5.60 2.30
CA LYS A 248 -32.78 4.68 3.45
C LYS A 248 -32.72 3.25 2.95
N PHE A 249 -31.90 2.47 3.59
CA PHE A 249 -31.72 1.05 3.37
C PHE A 249 -31.77 0.35 4.72
N VAL A 250 -32.10 -0.94 4.70
CA VAL A 250 -32.20 -1.76 5.92
C VAL A 250 -31.28 -2.97 5.77
N THR A 251 -30.57 -3.31 6.82
CA THR A 251 -29.67 -4.47 6.83
C THR A 251 -30.45 -5.80 6.89
N ASP A 252 -29.86 -6.81 6.26
CA ASP A 252 -30.29 -8.21 6.34
C ASP A 252 -29.86 -8.87 7.68
N ALA A 253 -30.13 -10.17 7.82
CA ALA A 253 -29.80 -10.95 9.01
C ALA A 253 -28.30 -11.04 9.31
N GLU A 254 -27.45 -10.88 8.30
CA GLU A 254 -25.99 -10.84 8.40
C GLU A 254 -25.45 -9.43 8.73
N GLY A 255 -26.33 -8.44 8.91
CA GLY A 255 -25.97 -7.04 9.15
C GLY A 255 -25.42 -6.36 7.90
N GLN A 256 -25.91 -6.73 6.72
CA GLN A 256 -25.38 -6.23 5.46
C GLN A 256 -26.47 -5.56 4.60
N ILE A 257 -26.03 -4.62 3.77
CA ILE A 257 -26.77 -4.09 2.63
C ILE A 257 -25.93 -4.44 1.40
N VAL A 258 -26.46 -5.28 0.51
CA VAL A 258 -25.66 -5.84 -0.58
C VAL A 258 -26.18 -5.35 -1.93
N ASN A 259 -25.29 -4.71 -2.71
CA ASN A 259 -25.49 -4.37 -4.13
C ASN A 259 -26.79 -3.60 -4.44
N CYS A 260 -27.21 -2.69 -3.56
CA CYS A 260 -28.39 -1.87 -3.80
C CYS A 260 -28.12 -0.82 -4.89
N GLN A 261 -28.88 -0.89 -5.97
CA GLN A 261 -28.69 -0.06 -7.15
C GLN A 261 -29.42 1.30 -7.05
N LEU A 262 -28.74 2.35 -7.47
CA LEU A 262 -29.20 3.72 -7.54
C LEU A 262 -29.00 4.25 -8.97
N SER A 263 -30.07 4.49 -9.70
CA SER A 263 -29.98 5.09 -11.02
C SER A 263 -29.86 6.61 -10.92
N ILE A 264 -28.80 7.18 -11.50
CA ILE A 264 -28.54 8.62 -11.58
C ILE A 264 -28.60 9.05 -13.05
N ALA A 265 -29.40 10.07 -13.35
CA ALA A 265 -29.46 10.61 -14.71
C ALA A 265 -28.08 11.13 -15.16
N ASN A 266 -27.68 10.81 -16.38
CA ASN A 266 -26.37 11.20 -16.94
C ASN A 266 -26.12 12.70 -16.89
N SER A 267 -27.15 13.51 -17.08
CA SER A 267 -27.07 14.99 -17.04
C SER A 267 -26.76 15.56 -15.64
N LYS A 268 -26.84 14.73 -14.57
CA LYS A 268 -26.60 15.15 -13.19
C LYS A 268 -25.26 14.71 -12.66
N LEU A 269 -24.62 13.71 -13.26
CA LEU A 269 -23.37 13.12 -12.77
C LEU A 269 -22.19 13.53 -13.66
N THR A 270 -21.33 14.39 -13.14
CA THR A 270 -20.02 14.66 -13.73
C THR A 270 -19.06 13.54 -13.32
N LEU A 271 -18.58 12.80 -14.30
CA LEU A 271 -17.64 11.71 -14.06
C LEU A 271 -16.25 12.24 -13.74
N TRP A 272 -15.58 11.56 -12.84
CA TRP A 272 -14.19 11.87 -12.48
C TRP A 272 -13.24 11.50 -13.64
N SER A 273 -12.32 12.41 -13.97
CA SER A 273 -11.21 12.16 -14.90
C SER A 273 -9.99 13.00 -14.47
N PRO A 274 -8.79 12.75 -15.03
CA PRO A 274 -7.62 13.60 -14.79
C PRO A 274 -7.84 15.08 -15.06
N GLU A 275 -8.63 15.43 -16.09
CA GLU A 275 -8.94 16.80 -16.50
C GLU A 275 -10.06 17.41 -15.63
N THR A 276 -10.92 16.55 -15.09
CA THR A 276 -12.06 16.97 -14.26
C THR A 276 -12.16 16.05 -13.03
N PRO A 277 -11.32 16.25 -12.01
CA PRO A 277 -11.28 15.39 -10.82
C PRO A 277 -12.45 15.68 -9.86
N LYS A 278 -13.68 15.63 -10.40
CA LYS A 278 -14.91 15.91 -9.64
C LYS A 278 -15.13 14.82 -8.59
N ARG A 279 -15.30 15.26 -7.36
CA ARG A 279 -15.71 14.43 -6.23
C ARG A 279 -16.99 14.97 -5.63
N TYR A 280 -17.81 14.09 -5.10
CA TYR A 280 -19.05 14.39 -4.43
C TYR A 280 -18.93 14.11 -2.94
N ARG A 281 -19.50 14.98 -2.12
CA ARG A 281 -19.69 14.69 -0.70
C ARG A 281 -20.71 13.57 -0.56
N VAL A 282 -20.30 12.48 0.07
CA VAL A 282 -21.13 11.31 0.38
C VAL A 282 -21.20 11.15 1.90
N GLU A 283 -22.41 10.94 2.39
CA GLU A 283 -22.70 10.74 3.80
C GLU A 283 -23.39 9.40 3.99
N VAL A 284 -22.86 8.57 4.89
CA VAL A 284 -23.45 7.30 5.32
C VAL A 284 -23.77 7.43 6.80
N SER A 285 -25.06 7.46 7.14
CA SER A 285 -25.51 7.72 8.51
C SER A 285 -26.24 6.51 9.09
N MET A 286 -25.93 6.18 10.33
CA MET A 286 -26.58 5.14 11.13
C MET A 286 -26.50 5.49 12.62
N ASN A 287 -27.59 5.32 13.36
CA ASN A 287 -27.63 5.49 14.82
C ASN A 287 -27.03 6.82 15.33
N GLY A 288 -27.25 7.91 14.61
CA GLY A 288 -26.72 9.23 14.97
C GLY A 288 -25.27 9.48 14.59
N GLU A 289 -24.56 8.51 14.06
CA GLU A 289 -23.23 8.69 13.47
C GLU A 289 -23.32 8.92 11.96
N THR A 290 -22.40 9.74 11.43
CA THR A 290 -22.32 10.02 9.99
C THR A 290 -20.88 9.92 9.54
N LEU A 291 -20.62 8.99 8.64
CA LEU A 291 -19.35 8.90 7.93
C LEU A 291 -19.43 9.77 6.68
N VAL A 292 -18.49 10.69 6.55
CA VAL A 292 -18.43 11.63 5.41
C VAL A 292 -17.18 11.33 4.60
N ASP A 293 -17.36 11.13 3.29
CA ASP A 293 -16.23 11.01 2.37
C ASP A 293 -16.46 11.85 1.10
N SER A 294 -15.38 12.15 0.37
CA SER A 294 -15.42 12.78 -0.95
C SER A 294 -15.05 11.74 -1.99
N ILE A 295 -16.00 11.36 -2.85
CA ILE A 295 -15.87 10.25 -3.80
C ILE A 295 -16.07 10.74 -5.22
N GLY A 296 -15.18 10.34 -6.14
CA GLY A 296 -15.38 10.45 -7.56
C GLY A 296 -16.10 9.22 -8.14
N PHE A 297 -16.78 9.41 -9.25
CA PHE A 297 -17.43 8.32 -10.00
C PHE A 297 -16.85 8.24 -11.40
N ARG A 298 -16.42 7.04 -11.80
CA ARG A 298 -15.85 6.79 -13.13
C ARG A 298 -16.06 5.33 -13.56
N THR A 299 -15.95 5.07 -14.85
CA THR A 299 -15.81 3.73 -15.40
C THR A 299 -14.42 3.55 -16.00
N ILE A 300 -13.87 2.34 -15.90
CA ILE A 300 -12.63 1.91 -16.57
C ILE A 300 -12.87 0.57 -17.24
N GLU A 301 -12.41 0.43 -18.48
CA GLU A 301 -12.63 -0.77 -19.27
C GLU A 301 -11.41 -1.05 -20.14
N ALA A 302 -11.04 -2.32 -20.28
CA ALA A 302 -10.15 -2.83 -21.32
C ALA A 302 -11.00 -3.41 -22.45
N ARG A 303 -10.89 -2.84 -23.65
CA ARG A 303 -11.63 -3.29 -24.83
C ARG A 303 -10.68 -3.51 -26.00
N GLY A 304 -10.45 -4.80 -26.37
CA GLY A 304 -9.35 -5.13 -27.26
C GLY A 304 -8.05 -4.53 -26.73
N LYS A 305 -7.30 -3.85 -27.56
CA LYS A 305 -6.03 -3.22 -27.22
C LYS A 305 -6.15 -1.82 -26.60
N GLN A 306 -7.36 -1.36 -26.27
CA GLN A 306 -7.59 0.00 -25.74
C GLN A 306 -8.00 0.00 -24.27
N LEU A 307 -7.55 1.01 -23.54
CA LEU A 307 -8.09 1.42 -22.26
C LEU A 307 -9.13 2.53 -22.46
N LEU A 308 -10.28 2.38 -21.84
CA LEU A 308 -11.37 3.36 -21.92
C LEU A 308 -11.69 3.89 -20.52
N LEU A 309 -11.45 5.18 -20.31
CA LEU A 309 -11.93 5.91 -19.13
C LEU A 309 -13.24 6.62 -19.49
N ASN A 310 -14.31 6.33 -18.77
CA ASN A 310 -15.63 6.90 -19.03
C ASN A 310 -16.10 6.70 -20.50
N GLY A 311 -15.74 5.52 -21.07
CA GLY A 311 -16.06 5.16 -22.44
C GLY A 311 -15.19 5.82 -23.52
N LYS A 312 -14.20 6.63 -23.16
CA LYS A 312 -13.28 7.30 -24.09
C LYS A 312 -11.87 6.70 -23.98
N PRO A 313 -11.17 6.48 -25.12
CA PRO A 313 -9.79 6.04 -25.11
C PRO A 313 -8.90 6.97 -24.28
N ILE A 314 -7.99 6.38 -23.49
CA ILE A 314 -7.00 7.11 -22.71
C ILE A 314 -5.62 6.44 -22.86
N PHE A 315 -4.59 7.26 -22.97
CA PHE A 315 -3.20 6.84 -22.84
C PHE A 315 -2.69 7.19 -21.44
N LEU A 316 -2.11 6.20 -20.73
CA LEU A 316 -1.59 6.39 -19.39
C LEU A 316 -0.15 6.93 -19.46
N LYS A 317 -0.01 8.24 -19.25
CA LYS A 317 1.26 8.95 -19.13
C LYS A 317 1.73 8.84 -17.69
N GLY A 318 2.52 7.81 -17.38
CA GLY A 318 2.79 7.42 -16.01
C GLY A 318 4.23 7.56 -15.55
N ILE A 319 4.42 7.35 -14.27
CA ILE A 319 5.72 7.20 -13.60
C ILE A 319 5.56 6.31 -12.37
N SER A 320 6.55 5.47 -12.09
CA SER A 320 6.57 4.67 -10.86
C SER A 320 7.06 5.53 -9.67
N ILE A 321 6.53 5.28 -8.48
CA ILE A 321 6.89 6.01 -7.25
C ILE A 321 7.07 5.01 -6.11
N HIS A 322 8.23 5.06 -5.41
CA HIS A 322 8.37 4.47 -4.08
C HIS A 322 7.86 5.43 -2.98
N GLU A 323 7.32 4.87 -1.89
CA GLU A 323 6.84 5.65 -0.74
C GLU A 323 8.01 6.15 0.12
N GLU A 324 8.81 7.04 -0.45
CA GLU A 324 9.90 7.74 0.24
C GLU A 324 9.69 9.24 0.25
N LYS A 325 10.17 9.89 1.32
CA LYS A 325 10.12 11.36 1.45
C LYS A 325 10.73 12.04 0.24
N PRO A 326 10.18 13.15 -0.23
CA PRO A 326 10.70 13.90 -1.38
C PRO A 326 12.17 14.27 -1.23
N ASN A 327 12.57 14.71 -0.05
CA ASN A 327 13.92 15.14 0.27
C ASN A 327 14.55 14.17 1.28
N GLY A 328 15.63 13.48 0.87
CA GLY A 328 16.31 12.51 1.70
C GLY A 328 15.69 11.12 1.65
N GLY A 329 15.85 10.35 2.70
CA GLY A 329 15.32 8.98 2.85
C GLY A 329 14.24 8.91 3.93
N GLY A 330 13.72 7.70 4.11
CA GLY A 330 12.66 7.40 5.08
C GLY A 330 11.28 7.37 4.45
N ARG A 331 10.32 6.79 5.17
CA ARG A 331 8.94 6.65 4.70
C ARG A 331 8.24 7.99 4.56
N ALA A 332 7.64 8.21 3.40
CA ALA A 332 6.67 9.29 3.22
C ALA A 332 5.39 8.95 3.99
N ASN A 333 4.99 9.80 4.92
CA ASN A 333 3.93 9.47 5.88
C ASN A 333 2.88 10.57 6.09
N GLY A 334 2.81 11.55 5.19
CA GLY A 334 1.85 12.64 5.32
C GLY A 334 1.39 13.22 3.98
N THR A 335 0.38 14.08 4.05
CA THR A 335 -0.21 14.74 2.87
C THR A 335 0.82 15.60 2.13
N ASN A 336 1.73 16.27 2.84
CA ASN A 336 2.74 17.13 2.23
C ASN A 336 3.74 16.34 1.37
N ASP A 337 4.18 15.18 1.85
CA ASP A 337 5.06 14.29 1.08
C ASP A 337 4.34 13.80 -0.19
N ALA A 338 3.09 13.34 -0.02
CA ALA A 338 2.24 12.90 -1.12
C ALA A 338 2.05 14.01 -2.16
N HIS A 339 1.69 15.22 -1.71
CA HIS A 339 1.48 16.37 -2.59
C HIS A 339 2.74 16.72 -3.38
N THR A 340 3.90 16.71 -2.74
CA THR A 340 5.17 17.04 -3.40
C THR A 340 5.52 16.02 -4.48
N LEU A 341 5.48 14.72 -4.16
CA LEU A 341 5.78 13.64 -5.13
C LEU A 341 4.81 13.66 -6.31
N LEU A 342 3.51 13.85 -6.04
CA LEU A 342 2.50 13.93 -7.10
C LEU A 342 2.61 15.21 -7.93
N SER A 343 3.03 16.33 -7.33
CA SER A 343 3.31 17.57 -8.06
C SER A 343 4.48 17.40 -9.04
N TRP A 344 5.54 16.67 -8.63
CA TRP A 344 6.64 16.32 -9.53
C TRP A 344 6.19 15.42 -10.69
N ALA A 345 5.31 14.45 -10.41
CA ALA A 345 4.70 13.64 -11.47
C ALA A 345 3.86 14.48 -12.44
N LYS A 346 3.06 15.42 -11.92
CA LYS A 346 2.29 16.36 -12.76
C LYS A 346 3.18 17.27 -13.60
N GLU A 347 4.27 17.78 -13.02
CA GLU A 347 5.24 18.61 -13.74
C GLU A 347 5.92 17.84 -14.89
N LEU A 348 6.10 16.53 -14.74
CA LEU A 348 6.57 15.62 -15.78
C LEU A 348 5.53 15.41 -16.90
N GLY A 349 4.28 15.81 -16.72
CA GLY A 349 3.17 15.61 -17.65
C GLY A 349 2.36 14.34 -17.39
N CYS A 350 2.51 13.72 -16.22
CA CYS A 350 1.79 12.50 -15.89
C CYS A 350 0.30 12.72 -15.59
N ASN A 351 -0.55 11.81 -16.08
CA ASN A 351 -1.94 11.63 -15.65
C ASN A 351 -2.13 10.33 -14.84
N PHE A 352 -1.06 9.58 -14.63
CA PHE A 352 -1.06 8.25 -14.03
C PHE A 352 0.21 8.02 -13.21
N VAL A 353 0.10 7.28 -12.09
CA VAL A 353 1.24 6.81 -11.30
C VAL A 353 1.09 5.34 -10.94
N ARG A 354 2.20 4.60 -10.97
CA ARG A 354 2.30 3.28 -10.37
C ARG A 354 2.92 3.43 -8.99
N LEU A 355 2.13 3.12 -7.97
CA LEU A 355 2.59 3.14 -6.58
C LEU A 355 3.27 1.79 -6.28
N ALA A 356 4.58 1.77 -6.55
CA ALA A 356 5.40 0.56 -6.49
C ALA A 356 6.00 0.35 -5.10
N HIS A 357 6.23 -0.88 -4.66
CA HIS A 357 5.70 -2.18 -5.12
C HIS A 357 4.71 -2.72 -4.07
N TYR A 358 4.09 -1.86 -3.31
CA TYR A 358 3.26 -2.12 -2.14
C TYR A 358 2.18 -1.05 -2.00
N PRO A 359 1.08 -1.32 -1.28
CA PRO A 359 0.07 -0.29 -1.03
C PRO A 359 0.68 0.91 -0.33
N HIS A 360 0.68 2.08 -0.99
CA HIS A 360 1.10 3.34 -0.38
C HIS A 360 0.09 3.79 0.67
N ASN A 361 0.47 4.77 1.50
CA ASN A 361 -0.42 5.30 2.52
C ASN A 361 -1.68 5.94 1.91
N GLU A 362 -2.72 6.05 2.71
CA GLU A 362 -4.02 6.57 2.26
C GLU A 362 -3.93 8.04 1.82
N TYR A 363 -3.02 8.85 2.40
CA TYR A 363 -2.77 10.23 1.98
C TYR A 363 -2.34 10.32 0.52
N MET A 364 -1.45 9.43 0.07
CA MET A 364 -0.99 9.40 -1.31
C MET A 364 -2.15 9.13 -2.29
N VAL A 365 -2.98 8.14 -1.99
CA VAL A 365 -4.10 7.75 -2.86
C VAL A 365 -5.17 8.85 -2.91
N ARG A 366 -5.52 9.44 -1.76
CA ARG A 366 -6.50 10.53 -1.66
C ARG A 366 -6.01 11.82 -2.33
N GLU A 367 -4.73 12.13 -2.18
CA GLU A 367 -4.14 13.30 -2.80
C GLU A 367 -4.05 13.13 -4.32
N ALA A 368 -3.70 11.93 -4.82
CA ALA A 368 -3.74 11.62 -6.25
C ALA A 368 -5.16 11.77 -6.82
N GLU A 369 -6.20 11.30 -6.10
CA GLU A 369 -7.59 11.48 -6.51
C GLU A 369 -7.96 12.98 -6.61
N ARG A 370 -7.54 13.78 -5.62
CA ARG A 370 -7.78 15.23 -5.60
C ARG A 370 -7.08 15.95 -6.75
N MET A 371 -5.86 15.53 -7.08
CA MET A 371 -5.03 16.14 -8.12
C MET A 371 -5.36 15.65 -9.55
N GLY A 372 -6.27 14.71 -9.73
CA GLY A 372 -6.60 14.16 -11.03
C GLY A 372 -5.49 13.24 -11.58
N ILE A 373 -4.97 12.35 -10.74
CA ILE A 373 -3.93 11.39 -11.13
C ILE A 373 -4.49 9.97 -10.94
N LEU A 374 -4.52 9.19 -12.02
CA LEU A 374 -4.89 7.78 -12.02
C LEU A 374 -3.83 6.96 -11.30
N VAL A 375 -4.23 5.85 -10.69
CA VAL A 375 -3.35 5.03 -9.84
C VAL A 375 -3.43 3.55 -10.24
N TRP A 376 -2.26 2.94 -10.31
CA TRP A 376 -2.01 1.51 -10.20
C TRP A 376 -1.52 1.24 -8.77
N SER A 377 -2.28 0.50 -7.99
CA SER A 377 -1.91 0.05 -6.65
C SER A 377 -1.59 -1.43 -6.65
N GLU A 378 -0.55 -1.86 -5.93
CA GLU A 378 -0.08 -3.25 -5.95
C GLU A 378 0.32 -3.76 -4.57
N ILE A 379 0.29 -5.10 -4.41
CA ILE A 379 0.83 -5.78 -3.24
C ILE A 379 2.27 -6.26 -3.53
N PRO A 380 3.12 -6.42 -2.49
CA PRO A 380 4.54 -6.71 -2.67
C PRO A 380 4.86 -8.18 -2.99
N CYS A 381 4.07 -8.84 -3.84
CA CYS A 381 4.45 -10.11 -4.47
C CYS A 381 5.54 -9.85 -5.52
N TYR A 382 6.78 -9.76 -5.05
CA TYR A 382 7.92 -9.27 -5.80
C TYR A 382 8.97 -10.38 -5.99
N TRP A 383 9.36 -10.63 -7.26
CA TRP A 383 10.29 -11.69 -7.64
C TRP A 383 9.81 -13.07 -7.17
N THR A 384 10.62 -13.81 -6.44
CA THR A 384 10.28 -15.16 -5.98
C THR A 384 9.75 -15.12 -4.55
N ILE A 385 8.58 -15.67 -4.32
CA ILE A 385 8.00 -15.89 -2.98
C ILE A 385 7.76 -17.39 -2.74
N ALA A 386 7.35 -17.77 -1.54
CA ALA A 386 7.13 -19.18 -1.18
C ALA A 386 5.80 -19.72 -1.76
N TRP A 387 5.74 -19.92 -3.08
CA TRP A 387 4.53 -20.26 -3.86
C TRP A 387 3.73 -21.46 -3.34
N LYS A 388 4.39 -22.41 -2.65
CA LYS A 388 3.75 -23.62 -2.10
C LYS A 388 3.32 -23.47 -0.65
N ASN A 389 3.70 -22.37 0.02
CA ASN A 389 3.40 -22.14 1.43
C ASN A 389 2.00 -21.54 1.61
N PRO A 390 1.07 -22.24 2.29
CA PRO A 390 -0.29 -21.72 2.49
C PRO A 390 -0.33 -20.46 3.37
N LYS A 391 0.62 -20.28 4.30
CA LYS A 391 0.72 -19.06 5.12
C LYS A 391 1.09 -17.84 4.25
N THR A 392 2.01 -18.02 3.29
CA THR A 392 2.38 -16.98 2.33
C THR A 392 1.18 -16.59 1.45
N TYR A 393 0.39 -17.58 1.01
CA TYR A 393 -0.82 -17.31 0.24
C TYR A 393 -1.86 -16.55 1.08
N ALA A 394 -2.11 -16.98 2.31
CA ALA A 394 -3.03 -16.30 3.21
C ALA A 394 -2.59 -14.85 3.49
N ASN A 395 -1.28 -14.60 3.67
CA ASN A 395 -0.74 -13.26 3.84
C ASN A 395 -0.93 -12.40 2.58
N ALA A 396 -0.70 -12.95 1.38
CA ALA A 396 -0.96 -12.24 0.14
C ALA A 396 -2.45 -11.90 -0.04
N GLN A 397 -3.36 -12.85 0.27
CA GLN A 397 -4.80 -12.62 0.28
C GLN A 397 -5.20 -11.50 1.25
N GLN A 398 -4.65 -11.52 2.48
CA GLN A 398 -4.93 -10.49 3.48
C GLN A 398 -4.51 -9.11 2.96
N GLN A 399 -3.29 -8.99 2.42
CA GLN A 399 -2.81 -7.71 1.87
C GLN A 399 -3.67 -7.21 0.70
N VAL A 400 -4.15 -8.09 -0.19
CA VAL A 400 -5.11 -7.72 -1.25
C VAL A 400 -6.42 -7.23 -0.65
N THR A 401 -6.93 -7.94 0.36
CA THR A 401 -8.18 -7.57 1.04
C THR A 401 -8.06 -6.18 1.66
N ASP A 402 -7.02 -5.96 2.45
CA ASP A 402 -6.80 -4.69 3.15
C ASP A 402 -6.63 -3.52 2.18
N MET A 403 -5.86 -3.72 1.11
CA MET A 403 -5.66 -2.73 0.05
C MET A 403 -6.98 -2.35 -0.61
N ILE A 404 -7.78 -3.32 -1.02
CA ILE A 404 -9.05 -3.08 -1.71
C ILE A 404 -10.07 -2.47 -0.75
N GLN A 405 -10.24 -3.00 0.46
CA GLN A 405 -11.21 -2.49 1.43
C GLN A 405 -10.92 -1.04 1.82
N ARG A 406 -9.65 -0.67 1.99
CA ARG A 406 -9.28 0.71 2.28
C ARG A 406 -9.64 1.65 1.14
N ASP A 407 -9.35 1.24 -0.10
CA ASP A 407 -9.30 2.15 -1.25
C ASP A 407 -10.44 1.95 -2.27
N GLN A 408 -11.36 1.02 -2.05
CA GLN A 408 -12.43 0.67 -2.99
C GLN A 408 -13.33 1.85 -3.41
N ASN A 409 -13.40 2.92 -2.61
CA ASN A 409 -14.16 4.12 -2.92
C ASN A 409 -13.33 5.22 -3.64
N ARG A 410 -12.06 4.96 -4.00
CA ARG A 410 -11.20 5.93 -4.70
C ARG A 410 -11.36 5.80 -6.21
N ALA A 411 -11.88 6.84 -6.85
CA ALA A 411 -12.12 6.84 -8.30
C ALA A 411 -10.83 6.76 -9.12
N ASN A 412 -9.74 7.31 -8.61
CA ASN A 412 -8.46 7.34 -9.30
C ASN A 412 -7.78 5.98 -9.44
N ILE A 413 -8.06 5.02 -8.56
CA ILE A 413 -7.50 3.68 -8.71
C ILE A 413 -8.21 2.96 -9.86
N ILE A 414 -7.44 2.58 -10.87
CA ILE A 414 -7.95 1.90 -12.07
C ILE A 414 -7.42 0.49 -12.23
N ILE A 415 -6.30 0.15 -11.57
CA ILE A 415 -5.64 -1.14 -11.63
C ILE A 415 -5.29 -1.62 -10.22
N TRP A 416 -5.72 -2.85 -9.90
CA TRP A 416 -5.17 -3.66 -8.82
C TRP A 416 -4.12 -4.59 -9.39
N SER A 417 -2.90 -4.54 -8.88
CA SER A 417 -1.79 -5.37 -9.33
C SER A 417 -1.40 -6.39 -8.27
N ILE A 418 -1.16 -7.61 -8.71
CA ILE A 418 -0.97 -8.76 -7.83
C ILE A 418 0.47 -9.25 -7.73
N ALA A 419 1.36 -8.80 -8.63
CA ALA A 419 2.76 -9.23 -8.61
C ALA A 419 3.66 -8.38 -9.50
N ASN A 420 4.98 -8.48 -9.26
CA ASN A 420 6.05 -7.89 -10.08
C ASN A 420 7.18 -8.86 -10.35
N GLU A 421 7.52 -9.06 -11.64
CA GLU A 421 8.69 -9.83 -12.13
C GLU A 421 8.86 -11.19 -11.45
N THR A 422 7.79 -11.97 -11.46
CA THR A 422 7.78 -13.29 -10.82
C THR A 422 8.18 -14.38 -11.81
N PRO A 423 9.25 -15.18 -11.53
CA PRO A 423 9.70 -16.25 -12.42
C PRO A 423 8.62 -17.30 -12.69
N HIS A 424 8.54 -17.76 -13.93
CA HIS A 424 7.53 -18.71 -14.38
C HIS A 424 7.66 -20.07 -13.69
N SER A 425 6.57 -20.54 -13.10
CA SER A 425 6.42 -21.91 -12.59
C SER A 425 4.94 -22.28 -12.47
N PRO A 426 4.58 -23.57 -12.51
CA PRO A 426 3.19 -24.00 -12.30
C PRO A 426 2.62 -23.57 -10.95
N GLU A 427 3.45 -23.57 -9.91
CA GLU A 427 3.06 -23.17 -8.56
C GLU A 427 2.77 -21.67 -8.48
N ARG A 428 3.62 -20.86 -9.11
CA ARG A 428 3.41 -19.41 -9.26
C ARG A 428 2.12 -19.13 -10.02
N ASP A 429 1.88 -19.81 -11.13
CA ASP A 429 0.68 -19.61 -11.95
C ASP A 429 -0.60 -19.96 -11.19
N LYS A 430 -0.57 -21.04 -10.40
CA LYS A 430 -1.68 -21.42 -9.51
C LYS A 430 -1.92 -20.35 -8.43
N PHE A 431 -0.86 -19.94 -7.73
CA PHE A 431 -0.93 -18.96 -6.65
C PHE A 431 -1.49 -17.63 -7.15
N LEU A 432 -0.87 -17.05 -8.18
CA LEU A 432 -1.27 -15.75 -8.73
C LEU A 432 -2.60 -15.80 -9.47
N GLY A 433 -2.92 -16.91 -10.15
CA GLY A 433 -4.22 -17.10 -10.79
C GLY A 433 -5.36 -17.09 -9.78
N ASN A 434 -5.21 -17.79 -8.65
CA ASN A 434 -6.18 -17.75 -7.55
C ASN A 434 -6.27 -16.36 -6.93
N LEU A 435 -5.13 -15.69 -6.74
CA LEU A 435 -5.08 -14.34 -6.16
C LEU A 435 -5.75 -13.30 -7.07
N ALA A 436 -5.56 -13.39 -8.38
CA ALA A 436 -6.24 -12.53 -9.35
C ALA A 436 -7.77 -12.71 -9.32
N GLN A 437 -8.23 -13.95 -9.27
CA GLN A 437 -9.66 -14.26 -9.15
C GLN A 437 -10.23 -13.76 -7.81
N TYR A 438 -9.47 -13.91 -6.74
CA TYR A 438 -9.85 -13.40 -5.42
C TYR A 438 -9.97 -11.87 -5.41
N ALA A 439 -8.97 -11.15 -5.94
CA ALA A 439 -9.04 -9.69 -6.06
C ALA A 439 -10.26 -9.23 -6.86
N ARG A 440 -10.58 -9.93 -7.96
CA ARG A 440 -11.76 -9.66 -8.79
C ARG A 440 -13.08 -9.92 -8.05
N SER A 441 -13.11 -10.90 -7.15
CA SER A 441 -14.29 -11.18 -6.34
C SER A 441 -14.56 -10.09 -5.29
N LEU A 442 -13.51 -9.41 -4.83
CA LEU A 442 -13.63 -8.28 -3.91
C LEU A 442 -14.03 -6.99 -4.64
N ASP A 443 -13.51 -6.78 -5.85
CA ASP A 443 -13.80 -5.59 -6.65
C ASP A 443 -13.74 -5.90 -8.15
N SER A 444 -14.88 -5.90 -8.80
CA SER A 444 -15.03 -6.09 -10.25
C SER A 444 -15.03 -4.79 -11.06
N THR A 445 -14.85 -3.63 -10.42
CA THR A 445 -14.95 -2.30 -11.05
C THR A 445 -13.59 -1.70 -11.42
N ARG A 446 -12.50 -2.42 -11.13
CA ARG A 446 -11.12 -2.11 -11.51
C ARG A 446 -10.53 -3.24 -12.34
N LEU A 447 -9.50 -2.89 -13.10
CA LEU A 447 -8.75 -3.84 -13.90
C LEU A 447 -7.74 -4.58 -13.02
N ILE A 448 -7.47 -5.83 -13.37
CA ILE A 448 -6.40 -6.62 -12.76
C ILE A 448 -5.20 -6.61 -13.69
N SER A 449 -4.00 -6.41 -13.14
CA SER A 449 -2.73 -6.51 -13.86
C SER A 449 -1.61 -7.07 -12.98
N MET A 450 -0.44 -7.22 -13.54
CA MET A 450 0.84 -7.48 -12.89
C MET A 450 1.97 -7.12 -13.86
N ALA A 451 3.15 -6.79 -13.36
CA ALA A 451 4.34 -6.67 -14.19
C ALA A 451 4.89 -8.08 -14.49
N MET A 452 4.74 -8.53 -15.75
CA MET A 452 5.15 -9.85 -16.21
C MET A 452 6.63 -9.87 -16.60
N GLU A 453 7.22 -11.06 -16.64
CA GLU A 453 8.53 -11.27 -17.24
C GLU A 453 8.43 -11.40 -18.77
N VAL A 454 9.46 -10.91 -19.46
CA VAL A 454 9.61 -11.01 -20.90
C VAL A 454 10.70 -12.00 -21.25
N THR A 455 10.43 -12.90 -22.18
CA THR A 455 11.41 -13.85 -22.70
C THR A 455 12.09 -13.31 -23.96
N SER A 456 13.41 -13.42 -24.03
CA SER A 456 14.16 -13.14 -25.26
C SER A 456 13.97 -14.28 -26.25
N ALA A 457 13.36 -14.01 -27.41
CA ALA A 457 13.15 -15.01 -28.46
C ALA A 457 14.32 -15.06 -29.48
N SER A 458 15.04 -13.95 -29.63
CA SER A 458 16.30 -13.83 -30.41
C SER A 458 17.01 -12.52 -30.02
N ASN A 459 18.13 -12.20 -30.66
CA ASN A 459 18.95 -11.02 -30.33
C ASN A 459 18.17 -9.70 -30.30
N TYR A 460 17.17 -9.52 -31.18
CA TYR A 460 16.38 -8.28 -31.26
C TYR A 460 14.88 -8.53 -31.16
N LYS A 461 14.48 -9.72 -30.73
CA LYS A 461 13.08 -10.11 -30.64
C LYS A 461 12.75 -10.55 -29.22
N ASN A 462 11.86 -9.82 -28.57
CA ASN A 462 11.32 -10.17 -27.27
C ASN A 462 9.86 -10.64 -27.44
N ARG A 463 9.46 -11.60 -26.64
CA ARG A 463 8.10 -12.11 -26.63
C ARG A 463 7.54 -12.03 -25.21
N LEU A 464 6.34 -11.46 -25.11
CA LEU A 464 5.56 -11.57 -23.88
C LEU A 464 4.73 -12.86 -23.96
N GLN A 465 5.15 -13.86 -23.19
CA GLN A 465 4.45 -15.15 -23.12
C GLN A 465 4.35 -15.58 -21.66
N ASP A 466 3.21 -15.28 -21.04
CA ASP A 466 2.95 -15.59 -19.65
C ASP A 466 1.54 -16.15 -19.47
N ASN A 467 1.41 -17.27 -18.76
CA ASN A 467 0.13 -17.91 -18.47
C ASN A 467 -0.82 -17.01 -17.67
N MET A 468 -0.29 -16.00 -16.97
CA MET A 468 -1.09 -15.03 -16.25
C MET A 468 -1.90 -14.11 -17.15
N SER A 469 -1.56 -14.02 -18.44
CA SER A 469 -2.32 -13.26 -19.44
C SER A 469 -3.81 -13.59 -19.48
N LYS A 470 -4.20 -14.80 -19.11
CA LYS A 470 -5.62 -15.23 -19.05
C LYS A 470 -6.38 -14.70 -17.84
N TYR A 471 -5.69 -14.29 -16.78
CA TYR A 471 -6.30 -13.82 -15.52
C TYR A 471 -6.32 -12.29 -15.39
N VAL A 472 -5.48 -11.58 -16.15
CA VAL A 472 -5.39 -10.11 -16.11
C VAL A 472 -6.18 -9.46 -17.24
N ASP A 473 -6.60 -8.21 -17.04
CA ASP A 473 -7.31 -7.42 -18.06
C ASP A 473 -6.34 -6.61 -18.93
N VAL A 474 -5.21 -6.22 -18.36
CA VAL A 474 -4.14 -5.46 -19.00
C VAL A 474 -2.86 -6.27 -18.89
N VAL A 475 -2.17 -6.48 -20.01
CA VAL A 475 -0.84 -7.08 -20.01
C VAL A 475 0.22 -6.01 -19.80
N SER A 476 1.09 -6.23 -18.84
CA SER A 476 2.14 -5.27 -18.51
C SER A 476 3.46 -5.99 -18.30
N PHE A 477 4.56 -5.34 -18.61
CA PHE A 477 5.89 -5.91 -18.39
C PHE A 477 6.96 -4.85 -18.19
N ASN A 478 8.03 -5.25 -17.51
CA ASN A 478 9.23 -4.45 -17.33
C ASN A 478 10.22 -4.74 -18.45
N GLN A 479 10.89 -3.70 -18.94
CA GLN A 479 11.98 -3.84 -19.90
C GLN A 479 13.07 -2.80 -19.64
N TYR A 480 14.32 -3.18 -19.83
CA TYR A 480 15.44 -2.33 -19.54
C TYR A 480 16.48 -2.34 -20.68
N ILE A 481 15.99 -2.19 -21.93
CA ILE A 481 16.84 -2.03 -23.10
C ILE A 481 17.63 -0.72 -22.97
N GLY A 482 18.93 -0.80 -23.18
CA GLY A 482 19.85 0.33 -22.94
C GLY A 482 20.49 0.33 -21.55
N TRP A 483 19.91 -0.38 -20.56
CA TRP A 483 20.51 -0.53 -19.24
C TRP A 483 21.21 -1.88 -19.04
N TYR A 484 20.52 -2.99 -19.30
CA TYR A 484 21.09 -4.35 -19.26
C TYR A 484 21.54 -4.85 -20.65
N ARG A 485 21.22 -4.12 -21.72
CA ARG A 485 21.68 -4.31 -23.09
C ARG A 485 22.21 -2.98 -23.63
N ASP A 486 22.84 -3.03 -24.82
CA ASP A 486 23.31 -1.81 -25.50
C ASP A 486 22.11 -0.92 -25.87
N VAL A 487 22.21 0.38 -25.64
CA VAL A 487 21.18 1.36 -26.01
C VAL A 487 20.95 1.40 -27.53
N ASN A 488 21.96 1.12 -28.33
CA ASN A 488 21.89 1.05 -29.80
C ASN A 488 21.06 -0.14 -30.31
N ASP A 489 20.64 -1.04 -29.43
CA ASP A 489 19.73 -2.14 -29.78
C ASP A 489 18.27 -1.70 -29.77
N ALA A 490 17.91 -0.65 -29.05
CA ALA A 490 16.51 -0.21 -28.92
C ALA A 490 15.80 0.01 -30.28
N PRO A 491 16.40 0.69 -31.28
CA PRO A 491 15.74 0.88 -32.58
C PRO A 491 15.48 -0.43 -33.35
N LYS A 492 16.24 -1.51 -33.04
CA LYS A 492 16.16 -2.83 -33.70
C LYS A 492 15.18 -3.77 -33.02
N MET A 493 14.74 -3.44 -31.78
CA MET A 493 13.88 -4.33 -31.00
C MET A 493 12.50 -4.49 -31.62
N VAL A 494 12.04 -5.74 -31.64
CA VAL A 494 10.68 -6.14 -32.02
C VAL A 494 10.01 -6.82 -30.84
N TRP A 495 8.78 -6.40 -30.54
CA TRP A 495 7.99 -6.92 -29.44
C TRP A 495 6.85 -7.79 -29.98
N GLU A 496 6.83 -9.07 -29.62
CA GLU A 496 5.72 -9.98 -29.91
C GLU A 496 4.81 -10.06 -28.68
N ILE A 497 3.62 -9.51 -28.80
CA ILE A 497 2.59 -9.49 -27.76
C ILE A 497 1.32 -10.12 -28.34
N PRO A 498 1.14 -11.47 -28.19
CA PRO A 498 0.09 -12.21 -28.89
C PRO A 498 -1.29 -12.11 -28.22
N TYR A 499 -1.56 -11.01 -27.52
CA TYR A 499 -2.79 -10.83 -26.77
C TYR A 499 -3.60 -9.64 -27.31
N ASP A 500 -4.92 -9.85 -27.46
CA ASP A 500 -5.85 -8.75 -27.76
C ASP A 500 -6.24 -8.03 -26.45
N LYS A 501 -5.25 -7.36 -25.84
CA LYS A 501 -5.37 -6.63 -24.58
C LYS A 501 -4.54 -5.35 -24.62
N PRO A 502 -4.90 -4.33 -23.83
CA PRO A 502 -4.05 -3.14 -23.69
C PRO A 502 -2.69 -3.51 -23.10
N VAL A 503 -1.65 -2.83 -23.56
CA VAL A 503 -0.26 -3.04 -23.13
C VAL A 503 0.21 -1.86 -22.30
N ILE A 504 0.78 -2.12 -21.12
CA ILE A 504 1.46 -1.11 -20.33
C ILE A 504 2.93 -1.54 -20.14
N ILE A 505 3.85 -0.64 -20.44
CA ILE A 505 5.25 -0.82 -20.04
C ILE A 505 5.37 -0.34 -18.61
N SER A 506 5.36 -1.30 -17.68
CA SER A 506 5.32 -1.02 -16.24
C SER A 506 6.64 -0.52 -15.69
N GLU A 507 7.77 -0.79 -16.37
CA GLU A 507 9.06 -0.18 -16.07
C GLU A 507 9.95 -0.12 -17.31
N PHE A 508 10.71 0.99 -17.42
CA PHE A 508 11.90 1.14 -18.24
C PHE A 508 12.74 2.29 -17.70
N GLY A 509 14.03 2.30 -18.00
CA GLY A 509 14.91 3.38 -17.57
C GLY A 509 16.35 2.94 -17.35
N GLY A 510 17.20 3.86 -16.93
CA GLY A 510 18.59 3.63 -16.61
C GLY A 510 19.09 4.61 -15.55
N GLY A 511 20.19 4.27 -14.87
CA GLY A 511 20.73 5.08 -13.77
C GLY A 511 21.60 6.23 -14.26
N ALA A 512 21.45 7.39 -13.61
CA ALA A 512 22.38 8.53 -13.69
C ALA A 512 22.52 9.17 -12.32
N LYS A 513 23.74 9.62 -11.98
CA LYS A 513 23.96 10.47 -10.81
C LYS A 513 23.76 11.92 -11.25
N TYR A 514 22.90 12.66 -10.55
CA TYR A 514 22.71 14.09 -10.81
C TYR A 514 24.05 14.85 -10.72
N GLY A 515 24.29 15.75 -11.69
CA GLY A 515 25.53 16.52 -11.82
C GLY A 515 26.73 15.74 -12.39
N LEU A 516 26.59 14.45 -12.69
CA LEU A 516 27.62 13.69 -13.38
C LEU A 516 27.43 13.77 -14.90
N HIS A 517 28.34 14.41 -15.59
CA HIS A 517 28.30 14.68 -17.03
C HIS A 517 29.37 13.93 -17.79
N GLY A 518 29.12 13.61 -19.07
CA GLY A 518 30.07 12.93 -19.93
C GLY A 518 29.49 12.53 -21.29
N ALA A 519 30.12 11.57 -21.96
CA ALA A 519 29.64 11.10 -23.25
C ALA A 519 28.31 10.33 -23.11
N LYS A 520 27.44 10.38 -24.13
CA LYS A 520 26.11 9.71 -24.16
C LYS A 520 26.16 8.20 -24.02
N ASN A 521 27.31 7.57 -24.19
CA ASN A 521 27.53 6.12 -23.96
C ASN A 521 28.24 5.82 -22.62
N GLN A 522 28.58 6.85 -21.84
CA GLN A 522 29.18 6.68 -20.51
C GLN A 522 28.11 6.49 -19.46
N ARG A 523 28.00 5.26 -18.95
CA ARG A 523 27.01 4.94 -17.88
C ARG A 523 27.15 5.87 -16.69
N TRP A 524 26.03 6.09 -16.00
CA TRP A 524 25.86 6.93 -14.83
C TRP A 524 25.87 8.44 -15.08
N THR A 525 26.19 8.91 -16.31
CA THR A 525 26.06 10.33 -16.68
C THR A 525 24.61 10.68 -17.01
N GLU A 526 24.24 11.93 -16.87
CA GLU A 526 22.90 12.40 -17.24
C GLU A 526 22.69 12.28 -18.77
N GLU A 527 23.73 12.47 -19.58
CA GLU A 527 23.69 12.32 -21.03
C GLU A 527 23.43 10.86 -21.45
N PHE A 528 23.96 9.89 -20.69
CA PHE A 528 23.65 8.48 -20.94
C PHE A 528 22.16 8.19 -20.65
N GLN A 529 21.63 8.65 -19.52
CA GLN A 529 20.22 8.45 -19.17
C GLN A 529 19.30 9.17 -20.18
N GLU A 530 19.64 10.39 -20.57
CA GLU A 530 18.92 11.16 -21.60
C GLU A 530 18.85 10.39 -22.92
N ASN A 531 20.00 9.88 -23.42
CA ASN A 531 20.07 9.10 -24.65
C ASN A 531 19.27 7.81 -24.56
N LEU A 532 19.36 7.10 -23.43
CA LEU A 532 18.57 5.89 -23.17
C LEU A 532 17.07 6.18 -23.25
N TYR A 533 16.58 7.28 -22.66
CA TYR A 533 15.18 7.64 -22.73
C TYR A 533 14.74 8.00 -24.16
N LYS A 534 15.57 8.74 -24.93
CA LYS A 534 15.29 9.07 -26.36
C LYS A 534 15.09 7.81 -27.19
N GLU A 535 16.00 6.85 -27.07
CA GLU A 535 15.94 5.60 -27.84
C GLU A 535 14.76 4.70 -27.38
N ASN A 536 14.47 4.67 -26.06
CA ASN A 536 13.36 3.87 -25.54
C ASN A 536 12.01 4.42 -25.98
N VAL A 537 11.72 5.72 -25.87
CA VAL A 537 10.40 6.24 -26.28
C VAL A 537 10.13 6.00 -27.76
N ALA A 538 11.18 6.13 -28.61
CA ALA A 538 11.08 5.85 -30.03
C ALA A 538 10.85 4.35 -30.32
N MET A 539 11.40 3.45 -29.51
CA MET A 539 11.13 2.00 -29.59
C MET A 539 9.70 1.68 -29.14
N LEU A 540 9.28 2.24 -28.00
CA LEU A 540 7.97 1.94 -27.40
C LEU A 540 6.81 2.41 -28.29
N ASP A 541 6.96 3.50 -29.03
CA ASP A 541 5.94 3.99 -29.98
C ASP A 541 5.61 2.98 -31.10
N LYS A 542 6.45 1.97 -31.32
CA LYS A 542 6.22 0.89 -32.30
C LYS A 542 5.42 -0.28 -31.74
N ILE A 543 5.12 -0.30 -30.43
CA ILE A 543 4.39 -1.40 -29.81
C ILE A 543 2.90 -1.26 -30.12
N ASP A 544 2.36 -2.27 -30.80
CA ASP A 544 0.93 -2.34 -31.08
C ASP A 544 0.13 -2.56 -29.79
N GLY A 545 -0.90 -1.72 -29.59
CA GLY A 545 -1.72 -1.77 -28.38
C GLY A 545 -1.08 -1.11 -27.16
N LEU A 546 0.01 -0.33 -27.32
CA LEU A 546 0.58 0.45 -26.22
C LEU A 546 -0.46 1.44 -25.69
N ALA A 547 -0.94 1.19 -24.47
CA ALA A 547 -1.96 1.99 -23.81
C ALA A 547 -1.40 2.85 -22.67
N GLY A 548 -0.13 2.67 -22.31
CA GLY A 548 0.52 3.49 -21.29
C GLY A 548 1.91 3.02 -20.92
N THR A 549 2.56 3.85 -20.13
CA THR A 549 3.90 3.57 -19.58
C THR A 549 4.02 4.06 -18.14
N SER A 550 4.91 3.45 -17.38
CA SER A 550 5.26 3.87 -16.03
C SER A 550 6.78 3.69 -15.80
N PRO A 551 7.61 4.57 -16.34
CA PRO A 551 9.06 4.46 -16.22
C PRO A 551 9.55 4.29 -14.79
N TRP A 552 10.69 3.64 -14.62
CA TRP A 552 11.37 3.45 -13.37
C TRP A 552 12.48 4.47 -13.24
N ILE A 553 12.31 5.55 -12.49
CA ILE A 553 11.33 5.86 -11.47
C ILE A 553 11.27 7.40 -11.28
N LEU A 554 10.30 7.96 -10.56
CA LEU A 554 10.17 9.41 -10.36
C LEU A 554 11.43 10.03 -9.74
N LYS A 555 11.89 9.50 -8.58
CA LYS A 555 13.08 10.00 -7.89
C LYS A 555 14.01 8.85 -7.50
N ASP A 556 15.29 9.15 -7.30
CA ASP A 556 16.25 8.24 -6.69
C ASP A 556 15.74 7.80 -5.31
N PHE A 557 15.83 6.50 -5.02
CA PHE A 557 15.33 5.91 -3.78
C PHE A 557 16.37 5.00 -3.14
N ARG A 558 16.29 4.80 -1.83
CA ARG A 558 17.24 3.97 -1.10
C ARG A 558 17.06 2.49 -1.37
N SER A 559 18.17 1.81 -1.57
CA SER A 559 18.24 0.37 -1.68
C SER A 559 19.57 -0.16 -1.16
N PRO A 560 19.57 -1.17 -0.25
CA PRO A 560 20.80 -1.73 0.29
C PRO A 560 21.63 -2.50 -0.76
N ARG A 561 21.04 -2.80 -1.92
CA ARG A 561 21.70 -3.48 -3.04
C ARG A 561 22.54 -2.56 -3.91
N ARG A 562 22.47 -1.24 -3.74
CA ARG A 562 23.06 -0.23 -4.62
C ARG A 562 24.31 0.36 -4.01
N VAL A 563 25.43 -0.39 -4.10
CA VAL A 563 26.64 -0.20 -3.29
C VAL A 563 27.80 0.46 -4.05
N LEU A 564 27.64 0.85 -5.32
CA LEU A 564 28.73 1.48 -6.09
C LEU A 564 29.13 2.82 -5.46
N ASN A 565 30.29 2.80 -4.79
CA ASN A 565 30.80 3.95 -4.03
C ASN A 565 30.97 5.19 -4.91
N GLY A 566 30.57 6.34 -4.41
CA GLY A 566 30.67 7.63 -5.09
C GLY A 566 29.63 7.84 -6.21
N ILE A 567 28.86 6.81 -6.57
CA ILE A 567 27.78 6.88 -7.57
C ILE A 567 26.42 6.56 -6.94
N GLN A 568 26.27 5.33 -6.46
CA GLN A 568 25.01 4.86 -5.91
C GLN A 568 24.84 5.22 -4.45
N ASP A 569 25.85 4.93 -3.62
CA ASP A 569 25.85 5.25 -2.19
C ASP A 569 24.53 4.86 -1.50
N TYR A 570 24.09 3.62 -1.77
CA TYR A 570 22.81 3.05 -1.34
C TYR A 570 21.54 3.68 -1.95
N TYR A 571 21.66 4.36 -3.09
CA TYR A 571 20.53 4.82 -3.88
C TYR A 571 20.41 4.08 -5.20
N ASN A 572 19.23 3.65 -5.57
CA ASN A 572 18.92 3.33 -6.96
C ASN A 572 18.80 4.66 -7.72
N ARG A 573 19.74 4.89 -8.64
CA ARG A 573 19.90 6.16 -9.37
C ARG A 573 19.10 6.23 -10.68
N LYS A 574 18.02 5.42 -10.79
CA LYS A 574 17.15 5.46 -11.97
C LYS A 574 16.10 6.57 -11.93
N GLY A 575 16.02 7.35 -10.86
CA GLY A 575 15.11 8.49 -10.75
C GLY A 575 15.32 9.51 -11.88
N LEU A 576 14.23 10.16 -12.28
CA LEU A 576 14.26 11.37 -13.12
C LEU A 576 14.52 12.63 -12.28
N TYR A 577 14.21 12.54 -11.00
CA TYR A 577 14.69 13.44 -9.96
C TYR A 577 15.77 12.76 -9.14
N SER A 578 16.73 13.53 -8.64
CA SER A 578 17.70 13.05 -7.64
C SER A 578 17.01 12.77 -6.30
N ASP A 579 17.75 12.21 -5.35
CA ASP A 579 17.33 12.04 -3.96
C ASP A 579 17.04 13.36 -3.22
N LYS A 580 17.48 14.48 -3.78
CA LYS A 580 17.26 15.84 -3.26
C LYS A 580 16.25 16.66 -4.07
N GLY A 581 15.64 16.07 -5.09
CA GLY A 581 14.62 16.72 -5.91
C GLY A 581 15.13 17.54 -7.08
N GLU A 582 16.40 17.38 -7.49
CA GLU A 582 16.91 18.03 -8.70
C GLU A 582 16.55 17.20 -9.95
N LYS A 583 16.12 17.87 -11.02
CA LYS A 583 15.74 17.25 -12.29
C LYS A 583 16.97 16.84 -13.11
N LYS A 584 16.98 15.59 -13.56
CA LYS A 584 18.00 15.08 -14.49
C LYS A 584 17.58 15.31 -15.94
N LYS A 585 18.52 15.26 -16.89
CA LYS A 585 18.25 15.53 -18.32
C LYS A 585 17.15 14.65 -18.93
N ALA A 586 17.05 13.39 -18.53
CA ALA A 586 16.03 12.47 -19.02
C ALA A 586 14.59 12.89 -18.63
N PHE A 587 14.41 13.69 -17.58
CA PHE A 587 13.12 14.28 -17.23
C PHE A 587 12.52 15.05 -18.41
N TYR A 588 13.30 15.88 -19.08
CA TYR A 588 12.82 16.70 -20.18
C TYR A 588 12.47 15.89 -21.42
N VAL A 589 13.17 14.78 -21.66
CA VAL A 589 12.88 13.86 -22.76
C VAL A 589 11.50 13.21 -22.55
N LEU A 590 11.26 12.69 -21.37
CA LEU A 590 9.98 12.04 -21.06
C LEU A 590 8.82 13.05 -21.06
N LYS A 591 9.03 14.24 -20.49
CA LYS A 591 8.06 15.33 -20.51
C LYS A 591 7.63 15.68 -21.93
N GLN A 592 8.59 15.93 -22.80
CA GLN A 592 8.32 16.25 -24.21
C GLN A 592 7.54 15.12 -24.91
N TRP A 593 7.88 13.88 -24.65
CA TRP A 593 7.15 12.74 -25.23
C TRP A 593 5.70 12.68 -24.73
N TYR A 594 5.48 12.93 -23.44
CA TYR A 594 4.11 12.95 -22.86
C TYR A 594 3.28 14.13 -23.34
N GLU A 595 3.88 15.28 -23.64
CA GLU A 595 3.19 16.43 -24.25
C GLU A 595 2.68 16.10 -25.65
N GLY A 596 3.33 15.18 -26.36
CA GLY A 596 2.91 14.69 -27.68
C GLY A 596 1.87 13.56 -27.65
N LYS A 597 1.54 13.00 -26.49
CA LYS A 597 0.52 11.97 -26.29
C LYS A 597 -0.77 12.60 -25.77
#